data_fb6ca98b4d5f5a835d22d40ff1ff6fe0
#
_entry.id   fb6ca98b4d5f5a835d22d40ff1ff6fe0
#
_cell.length_a   1.000
_cell.length_b   1.000
_cell.length_c   1.000
_cell.angle_alpha   90.00
_cell.angle_beta   90.00
_cell.angle_gamma   90.00
#
_symmetry.space_group_name_H-M   'P 1'
#
loop_
_entity.id
_entity.type
_entity.pdbx_description
1 polymer ?
#
loop_
_entity_poly.entity_id
_entity_poly.type
_entity_poly.pdbx_seq_one_letter_code
_entity_poly.pdbx_strand_id
1 'polypeptide(L)'
;MGKRSDFEKKELAFYPTPMAAVIPLLSRLPPNVTFCEPCAGEGHLIRHLESYGHKCVSAFDVKPRVDGIYQQDAAWMTKDDLGSASYIITNPPWEREPLHQIIERCASLAPTWLLFDADWMHTRQASAYMALCCCIVSVGRVKWIEESNNSGKDNCCWYLFNFNNTRPATFYGRK
;
A
#
# COMPACT_ATOMS: atom_id res chain seq x y z
N MET A 1 12.82 14.04 -18.33
CA MET A 1 12.54 12.63 -18.73
C MET A 1 13.61 11.74 -18.12
N GLY A 2 13.29 11.08 -17.00
CA GLY A 2 14.20 10.12 -16.39
C GLY A 2 14.23 8.81 -17.21
N LYS A 3 15.43 8.32 -17.54
CA LYS A 3 15.61 7.01 -18.17
C LYS A 3 14.99 5.94 -17.23
N ARG A 4 14.04 5.14 -17.73
CA ARG A 4 13.58 3.92 -17.05
C ARG A 4 14.79 3.04 -16.78
N SER A 5 14.90 2.49 -15.57
CA SER A 5 15.96 1.55 -15.23
C SER A 5 15.75 0.25 -15.98
N ASP A 6 16.81 -0.28 -16.62
CA ASP A 6 16.86 -1.62 -17.23
C ASP A 6 17.07 -2.73 -16.18
N PHE A 7 16.42 -2.62 -15.02
CA PHE A 7 16.35 -3.74 -14.09
C PHE A 7 15.34 -4.74 -14.64
N GLU A 8 15.73 -6.02 -14.75
CA GLU A 8 14.78 -7.11 -14.96
C GLU A 8 13.62 -6.93 -13.99
N LYS A 9 12.40 -6.73 -14.53
CA LYS A 9 11.21 -6.68 -13.72
C LYS A 9 11.11 -8.00 -12.98
N LYS A 10 11.23 -7.97 -11.64
CA LYS A 10 10.94 -9.14 -10.82
C LYS A 10 9.53 -9.62 -11.17
N GLU A 11 9.35 -10.92 -11.30
CA GLU A 11 8.06 -11.55 -11.56
C GLU A 11 7.00 -10.95 -10.61
N LEU A 12 5.91 -10.39 -11.18
CA LEU A 12 4.82 -9.72 -10.47
C LEU A 12 5.24 -8.47 -9.66
N ALA A 13 6.31 -7.76 -10.07
CA ALA A 13 6.78 -6.52 -9.40
C ALA A 13 6.91 -6.64 -7.86
N PHE A 14 7.27 -7.83 -7.36
CA PHE A 14 7.42 -8.08 -5.94
C PHE A 14 8.62 -7.33 -5.35
N TYR A 15 8.33 -6.39 -4.48
CA TYR A 15 9.32 -5.67 -3.67
C TYR A 15 8.92 -5.70 -2.20
N PRO A 16 9.72 -6.36 -1.34
CA PRO A 16 9.49 -6.34 0.11
C PRO A 16 9.39 -4.89 0.61
N THR A 17 8.35 -4.58 1.37
CA THR A 17 8.19 -3.23 1.92
C THR A 17 9.21 -2.99 3.03
N PRO A 18 10.18 -2.07 2.88
CA PRO A 18 11.18 -1.83 3.91
C PRO A 18 10.61 -0.98 5.04
N MET A 19 11.19 -1.11 6.25
CA MET A 19 10.78 -0.35 7.44
C MET A 19 10.77 1.16 7.19
N ALA A 20 11.74 1.69 6.44
CA ALA A 20 11.82 3.11 6.12
C ALA A 20 10.57 3.66 5.39
N ALA A 21 9.86 2.80 4.66
CA ALA A 21 8.59 3.17 4.03
C ALA A 21 7.41 3.13 5.02
N VAL A 22 7.50 2.32 6.08
CA VAL A 22 6.42 2.15 7.07
C VAL A 22 6.42 3.27 8.12
N ILE A 23 7.60 3.73 8.55
CA ILE A 23 7.75 4.74 9.62
C ILE A 23 6.85 5.98 9.43
N PRO A 24 6.75 6.60 8.22
CA PRO A 24 5.89 7.77 8.03
C PRO A 24 4.40 7.47 8.26
N LEU A 25 3.94 6.24 7.99
CA LEU A 25 2.56 5.81 8.19
C LEU A 25 2.19 5.72 9.68
N LEU A 26 3.12 5.25 10.53
CA LEU A 26 2.85 4.95 11.94
C LEU A 26 2.25 6.14 12.69
N SER A 27 2.66 7.36 12.39
CA SER A 27 2.12 8.58 13.02
C SER A 27 0.69 8.93 12.57
N ARG A 28 0.14 8.20 11.63
CA ARG A 28 -1.20 8.39 11.04
C ARG A 28 -2.17 7.28 11.42
N LEU A 29 -1.66 6.19 11.97
CA LEU A 29 -2.48 5.09 12.46
C LEU A 29 -2.88 5.32 13.92
N PRO A 30 -4.13 5.06 14.29
CA PRO A 30 -4.51 4.91 15.70
C PRO A 30 -3.68 3.79 16.37
N PRO A 31 -3.52 3.80 17.70
CA PRO A 31 -2.88 2.69 18.40
C PRO A 31 -3.68 1.39 18.24
N ASN A 32 -2.97 0.25 18.19
CA ASN A 32 -3.55 -1.09 18.17
C ASN A 32 -4.54 -1.36 17.00
N VAL A 33 -4.25 -0.82 15.82
CA VAL A 33 -5.06 -1.05 14.63
C VAL A 33 -5.07 -2.54 14.26
N THR A 34 -6.25 -3.08 13.94
CA THR A 34 -6.38 -4.36 13.23
C THR A 34 -6.42 -4.11 11.74
N PHE A 35 -5.70 -4.90 10.94
CA PHE A 35 -5.64 -4.68 9.50
C PHE A 35 -5.65 -5.98 8.68
N CYS A 36 -6.07 -5.85 7.44
CA CYS A 36 -5.93 -6.84 6.38
C CYS A 36 -4.83 -6.38 5.41
N GLU A 37 -3.94 -7.28 4.99
CA GLU A 37 -2.97 -7.02 3.93
C GLU A 37 -3.25 -7.90 2.70
N PRO A 38 -3.83 -7.35 1.61
CA PRO A 38 -4.22 -8.12 0.44
C PRO A 38 -3.15 -8.30 -0.65
N CYS A 39 -1.95 -7.76 -0.46
CA CYS A 39 -0.79 -7.97 -1.35
C CYS A 39 0.44 -8.27 -0.48
N ALA A 40 0.33 -9.27 0.37
CA ALA A 40 1.23 -9.47 1.52
C ALA A 40 2.62 -10.00 1.13
N GLY A 41 2.75 -10.65 -0.03
CA GLY A 41 4.02 -11.19 -0.50
C GLY A 41 4.65 -12.17 0.49
N GLU A 42 5.73 -11.75 1.15
CA GLU A 42 6.43 -12.48 2.21
C GLU A 42 6.10 -11.94 3.63
N GLY A 43 5.10 -11.06 3.76
CA GLY A 43 4.64 -10.52 5.05
C GLY A 43 5.59 -9.50 5.69
N HIS A 44 6.45 -8.80 4.92
CA HIS A 44 7.36 -7.79 5.48
C HIS A 44 6.60 -6.62 6.11
N LEU A 45 5.59 -6.08 5.43
CA LEU A 45 4.77 -5.01 5.96
C LEU A 45 4.01 -5.45 7.23
N ILE A 46 3.50 -6.69 7.24
CA ILE A 46 2.84 -7.28 8.43
C ILE A 46 3.79 -7.24 9.61
N ARG A 47 4.98 -7.84 9.49
CA ARG A 47 5.98 -7.88 10.58
C ARG A 47 6.36 -6.50 11.08
N HIS A 48 6.49 -5.52 10.16
CA HIS A 48 6.83 -4.15 10.54
C HIS A 48 5.69 -3.49 11.34
N LEU A 49 4.45 -3.58 10.89
CA LEU A 49 3.31 -2.99 11.60
C LEU A 49 3.08 -3.68 12.96
N GLU A 50 3.21 -5.00 13.02
CA GLU A 50 3.06 -5.77 14.27
C GLU A 50 4.13 -5.43 15.30
N SER A 51 5.36 -5.12 14.88
CA SER A 51 6.42 -4.65 15.78
C SER A 51 6.11 -3.31 16.47
N TYR A 52 5.10 -2.58 15.96
CA TYR A 52 4.59 -1.34 16.57
C TYR A 52 3.21 -1.51 17.24
N GLY A 53 2.79 -2.76 17.50
CA GLY A 53 1.57 -3.06 18.26
C GLY A 53 0.29 -3.09 17.42
N HIS A 54 0.38 -3.02 16.10
CA HIS A 54 -0.77 -3.29 15.22
C HIS A 54 -0.94 -4.81 15.05
N LYS A 55 -2.08 -5.26 14.55
CA LYS A 55 -2.38 -6.69 14.39
C LYS A 55 -2.92 -6.98 13.00
N CYS A 56 -2.22 -7.83 12.24
CA CYS A 56 -2.76 -8.41 11.03
C CYS A 56 -3.79 -9.49 11.40
N VAL A 57 -4.98 -9.41 10.85
CA VAL A 57 -6.06 -10.39 11.11
C VAL A 57 -6.39 -11.23 9.89
N SER A 58 -6.00 -10.76 8.71
CA SER A 58 -6.11 -11.51 7.45
C SER A 58 -5.03 -11.04 6.47
N ALA A 59 -4.45 -11.99 5.73
CA ALA A 59 -3.38 -11.71 4.77
C ALA A 59 -3.57 -12.55 3.51
N PHE A 60 -3.46 -11.88 2.36
CA PHE A 60 -3.64 -12.48 1.05
C PHE A 60 -2.55 -12.03 0.07
N ASP A 61 -2.36 -12.81 -0.97
CA ASP A 61 -1.55 -12.47 -2.13
C ASP A 61 -2.01 -13.29 -3.34
N VAL A 62 -1.87 -12.78 -4.54
CA VAL A 62 -2.15 -13.56 -5.78
C VAL A 62 -1.20 -14.76 -5.91
N LYS A 63 0.01 -14.64 -5.34
CA LYS A 63 1.05 -15.68 -5.32
C LYS A 63 1.70 -15.73 -3.93
N PRO A 64 1.05 -16.35 -2.92
CA PRO A 64 1.59 -16.46 -1.56
C PRO A 64 2.97 -17.10 -1.56
N ARG A 65 3.87 -16.57 -0.72
CA ARG A 65 5.28 -17.00 -0.64
C ARG A 65 5.66 -17.62 0.70
N VAL A 66 4.80 -17.45 1.70
CA VAL A 66 4.98 -17.97 3.06
C VAL A 66 3.66 -18.48 3.63
N ASP A 67 3.76 -19.37 4.60
CA ASP A 67 2.59 -19.88 5.33
C ASP A 67 1.85 -18.76 6.07
N GLY A 68 0.54 -18.91 6.19
CA GLY A 68 -0.33 -17.91 6.84
C GLY A 68 -0.79 -16.77 5.92
N ILE A 69 -0.32 -16.72 4.69
CA ILE A 69 -0.85 -15.86 3.63
C ILE A 69 -1.63 -16.73 2.65
N TYR A 70 -2.89 -16.38 2.40
CA TYR A 70 -3.79 -17.17 1.55
C TYR A 70 -3.83 -16.62 0.12
N GLN A 71 -4.12 -17.51 -0.83
CA GLN A 71 -4.21 -17.10 -2.24
C GLN A 71 -5.52 -16.38 -2.51
N GLN A 72 -5.44 -15.09 -2.85
CA GLN A 72 -6.57 -14.24 -3.19
C GLN A 72 -6.08 -13.03 -3.98
N ASP A 73 -6.86 -12.60 -4.96
CA ASP A 73 -6.64 -11.35 -5.67
C ASP A 73 -7.36 -10.22 -4.92
N ALA A 74 -6.63 -9.15 -4.58
CA ALA A 74 -7.15 -7.98 -3.90
C ALA A 74 -8.34 -7.32 -4.62
N ALA A 75 -8.38 -7.40 -5.95
CA ALA A 75 -9.49 -6.87 -6.76
C ALA A 75 -10.80 -7.65 -6.58
N TRP A 76 -10.74 -8.87 -6.04
CA TRP A 76 -11.91 -9.75 -5.84
C TRP A 76 -12.24 -9.99 -4.36
N MET A 77 -11.56 -9.31 -3.44
CA MET A 77 -11.85 -9.42 -2.01
C MET A 77 -13.31 -9.11 -1.70
N THR A 78 -13.82 -9.79 -0.67
CA THR A 78 -15.15 -9.59 -0.12
C THR A 78 -15.07 -9.00 1.29
N LYS A 79 -16.21 -8.64 1.87
CA LYS A 79 -16.26 -8.17 3.25
C LYS A 79 -15.87 -9.25 4.25
N ASP A 80 -16.14 -10.51 3.94
CA ASP A 80 -15.78 -11.64 4.79
C ASP A 80 -14.27 -11.85 4.87
N ASP A 81 -13.53 -11.53 3.80
CA ASP A 81 -12.07 -11.61 3.76
C ASP A 81 -11.39 -10.62 4.73
N LEU A 82 -12.09 -9.55 5.12
CA LEU A 82 -11.54 -8.60 6.09
C LEU A 82 -11.46 -9.17 7.50
N GLY A 83 -12.33 -10.14 7.86
CA GLY A 83 -12.47 -10.59 9.22
C GLY A 83 -12.80 -9.40 10.15
N SER A 84 -11.99 -9.19 11.19
CA SER A 84 -12.13 -8.08 12.14
C SER A 84 -11.20 -6.87 11.82
N ALA A 85 -10.70 -6.76 10.60
CA ALA A 85 -9.83 -5.65 10.21
C ALA A 85 -10.60 -4.32 10.20
N SER A 86 -10.02 -3.31 10.84
CA SER A 86 -10.52 -1.92 10.81
C SER A 86 -9.93 -1.11 9.64
N TYR A 87 -8.83 -1.59 9.06
CA TYR A 87 -8.17 -1.00 7.90
C TYR A 87 -7.71 -2.09 6.92
N ILE A 88 -7.57 -1.71 5.67
CA ILE A 88 -6.73 -2.41 4.70
C ILE A 88 -5.42 -1.61 4.59
N ILE A 89 -4.26 -2.29 4.70
CA ILE A 89 -2.95 -1.63 4.61
C ILE A 89 -2.06 -2.50 3.74
N THR A 90 -1.59 -1.98 2.60
CA THR A 90 -0.78 -2.78 1.67
C THR A 90 0.11 -1.94 0.77
N ASN A 91 1.15 -2.57 0.23
CA ASN A 91 1.96 -2.09 -0.88
C ASN A 91 1.53 -2.85 -2.15
N PRO A 92 0.57 -2.32 -2.93
CA PRO A 92 0.02 -3.00 -4.09
C PRO A 92 0.98 -2.97 -5.29
N PRO A 93 0.72 -3.73 -6.36
CA PRO A 93 1.39 -3.51 -7.64
C PRO A 93 1.11 -2.07 -8.14
N TRP A 94 2.14 -1.41 -8.70
CA TRP A 94 2.05 0.00 -9.13
C TRP A 94 1.60 0.17 -10.59
N GLU A 95 1.39 -0.93 -11.31
CA GLU A 95 0.80 -0.91 -12.64
C GLU A 95 -0.64 -0.40 -12.57
N ARG A 96 -1.01 0.42 -13.55
CA ARG A 96 -2.27 1.17 -13.56
C ARG A 96 -3.51 0.29 -13.36
N GLU A 97 -3.65 -0.74 -14.16
CA GLU A 97 -4.86 -1.58 -14.16
C GLU A 97 -5.10 -2.25 -12.80
N PRO A 98 -4.16 -3.05 -12.26
CA PRO A 98 -4.38 -3.67 -10.97
C PRO A 98 -4.48 -2.64 -9.84
N LEU A 99 -3.69 -1.55 -9.87
CA LEU A 99 -3.76 -0.51 -8.84
C LEU A 99 -5.14 0.13 -8.74
N HIS A 100 -5.75 0.50 -9.86
CA HIS A 100 -7.06 1.16 -9.88
C HIS A 100 -8.16 0.21 -9.39
N GLN A 101 -8.15 -1.06 -9.80
CA GLN A 101 -9.08 -2.07 -9.32
C GLN A 101 -8.95 -2.29 -7.80
N ILE A 102 -7.72 -2.32 -7.28
CA ILE A 102 -7.44 -2.44 -5.85
C ILE A 102 -7.94 -1.21 -5.08
N ILE A 103 -7.71 0.02 -5.60
CA ILE A 103 -8.24 1.24 -4.97
C ILE A 103 -9.76 1.16 -4.84
N GLU A 104 -10.46 0.89 -5.95
CA GLU A 104 -11.92 0.82 -5.97
C GLU A 104 -12.44 -0.25 -5.02
N ARG A 105 -11.89 -1.46 -5.13
CA ARG A 105 -12.37 -2.59 -4.35
C ARG A 105 -12.10 -2.42 -2.86
N CYS A 106 -10.85 -2.17 -2.49
CA CYS A 106 -10.46 -2.07 -1.10
C CYS A 106 -11.12 -0.88 -0.39
N ALA A 107 -11.15 0.31 -1.02
CA ALA A 107 -11.80 1.48 -0.43
C ALA A 107 -13.31 1.31 -0.23
N SER A 108 -13.97 0.45 -1.02
CA SER A 108 -15.39 0.12 -0.84
C SER A 108 -15.65 -0.80 0.37
N LEU A 109 -14.64 -1.52 0.83
CA LEU A 109 -14.74 -2.48 1.93
C LEU A 109 -14.37 -1.86 3.28
N ALA A 110 -13.27 -1.10 3.34
CA ALA A 110 -12.78 -0.45 4.56
C ALA A 110 -11.86 0.74 4.21
N PRO A 111 -11.56 1.65 5.17
CA PRO A 111 -10.50 2.63 5.01
C PRO A 111 -9.19 1.95 4.63
N THR A 112 -8.59 2.38 3.51
CA THR A 112 -7.50 1.64 2.83
C THR A 112 -6.27 2.50 2.67
N TRP A 113 -5.15 2.10 3.29
CA TRP A 113 -3.84 2.67 3.09
C TRP A 113 -3.07 1.92 2.00
N LEU A 114 -2.68 2.62 0.96
CA LEU A 114 -1.90 2.08 -0.16
C LEU A 114 -0.58 2.84 -0.32
N LEU A 115 0.52 2.10 -0.45
CA LEU A 115 1.85 2.65 -0.70
C LEU A 115 2.19 2.53 -2.18
N PHE A 116 2.29 3.66 -2.89
CA PHE A 116 2.70 3.64 -4.30
C PHE A 116 3.25 5.00 -4.77
N ASP A 117 3.52 5.11 -6.06
CA ASP A 117 4.16 6.23 -6.73
C ASP A 117 3.51 7.59 -6.37
N ALA A 118 4.35 8.54 -5.95
CA ALA A 118 3.90 9.90 -5.62
C ALA A 118 3.45 10.68 -6.86
N ASP A 119 4.02 10.41 -8.02
CA ASP A 119 3.65 11.11 -9.26
C ASP A 119 2.28 10.69 -9.80
N TRP A 120 1.74 9.56 -9.33
CA TRP A 120 0.42 9.08 -9.71
C TRP A 120 -0.67 10.15 -9.48
N MET A 121 -0.64 10.88 -8.36
CA MET A 121 -1.66 11.91 -8.04
C MET A 121 -1.71 13.06 -9.06
N HIS A 122 -0.65 13.25 -9.83
CA HIS A 122 -0.57 14.28 -10.88
C HIS A 122 -1.09 13.78 -12.23
N THR A 123 -1.44 12.50 -12.34
CA THR A 123 -1.97 11.95 -13.60
C THR A 123 -3.44 12.27 -13.79
N ARG A 124 -3.86 12.38 -15.06
CA ARG A 124 -5.27 12.62 -15.39
C ARG A 124 -6.21 11.52 -14.86
N GLN A 125 -5.72 10.28 -14.80
CA GLN A 125 -6.50 9.14 -14.32
C GLN A 125 -6.73 9.19 -12.80
N ALA A 126 -5.80 9.76 -12.04
CA ALA A 126 -5.94 9.89 -10.59
C ALA A 126 -7.16 10.74 -10.19
N SER A 127 -7.60 11.67 -11.05
CA SER A 127 -8.70 12.59 -10.72
C SER A 127 -10.00 11.88 -10.31
N ALA A 128 -10.29 10.71 -10.90
CA ALA A 128 -11.47 9.91 -10.54
C ALA A 128 -11.40 9.34 -9.12
N TYR A 129 -10.19 9.08 -8.62
CA TYR A 129 -9.95 8.43 -7.32
C TYR A 129 -9.65 9.44 -6.21
N MET A 130 -9.21 10.65 -6.57
CA MET A 130 -8.86 11.69 -5.58
C MET A 130 -10.05 12.12 -4.73
N ALA A 131 -11.27 11.97 -5.21
CA ALA A 131 -12.48 12.20 -4.41
C ALA A 131 -12.60 11.22 -3.22
N LEU A 132 -12.04 10.02 -3.34
CA LEU A 132 -11.99 9.00 -2.27
C LEU A 132 -10.78 9.19 -1.36
N CYS A 133 -9.78 9.97 -1.76
CA CYS A 133 -8.55 10.16 -1.01
C CYS A 133 -8.76 11.11 0.17
N CYS A 134 -8.46 10.64 1.39
CA CYS A 134 -8.60 11.42 2.62
C CYS A 134 -7.28 12.01 3.09
N CYS A 135 -6.18 11.30 2.84
CA CYS A 135 -4.88 11.63 3.38
C CYS A 135 -3.77 11.14 2.44
N ILE A 136 -2.72 11.93 2.34
CA ILE A 136 -1.49 11.59 1.61
C ILE A 136 -0.31 11.85 2.53
N VAL A 137 0.55 10.83 2.72
CA VAL A 137 1.74 10.94 3.56
C VAL A 137 2.98 10.72 2.70
N SER A 138 3.81 11.73 2.59
CA SER A 138 5.05 11.65 1.81
C SER A 138 6.06 10.71 2.47
N VAL A 139 6.55 9.74 1.72
CA VAL A 139 7.63 8.83 2.12
C VAL A 139 8.94 9.25 1.45
N GLY A 140 8.88 9.65 0.18
CA GLY A 140 10.04 9.99 -0.63
C GLY A 140 10.64 8.74 -1.29
N ARG A 141 11.92 8.82 -1.63
CA ARG A 141 12.63 7.70 -2.26
C ARG A 141 13.00 6.65 -1.25
N VAL A 142 12.69 5.40 -1.56
CA VAL A 142 12.90 4.26 -0.69
C VAL A 142 13.93 3.31 -1.32
N LYS A 143 14.77 2.70 -0.50
CA LYS A 143 15.66 1.63 -0.91
C LYS A 143 14.90 0.30 -0.85
N TRP A 144 14.38 -0.14 -1.99
CA TRP A 144 13.56 -1.36 -2.10
C TRP A 144 14.35 -2.67 -2.06
N ILE A 145 15.63 -2.61 -2.37
CA ILE A 145 16.54 -3.76 -2.38
C ILE A 145 17.65 -3.45 -1.38
N GLU A 146 17.70 -4.19 -0.28
CA GLU A 146 18.64 -3.92 0.83
C GLU A 146 20.11 -3.96 0.39
N GLU A 147 20.46 -4.85 -0.52
CA GLU A 147 21.82 -5.02 -1.06
C GLU A 147 22.19 -3.98 -2.12
N SER A 148 21.23 -3.20 -2.62
CA SER A 148 21.50 -2.16 -3.60
C SER A 148 22.17 -0.95 -2.96
N ASN A 149 23.18 -0.36 -3.58
CA ASN A 149 23.75 0.92 -3.15
C ASN A 149 22.87 2.12 -3.53
N ASN A 150 21.80 1.91 -4.28
CA ASN A 150 20.92 2.96 -4.79
C ASN A 150 19.53 2.88 -4.15
N SER A 151 18.98 4.04 -3.76
CA SER A 151 17.54 4.18 -3.51
C SER A 151 16.75 4.09 -4.81
N GLY A 152 15.47 3.74 -4.73
CA GLY A 152 14.55 3.80 -5.87
C GLY A 152 14.55 5.17 -6.53
N LYS A 153 14.27 5.23 -7.82
CA LYS A 153 14.25 6.48 -8.59
C LYS A 153 13.01 7.31 -8.29
N ASP A 154 11.91 6.65 -7.94
CA ASP A 154 10.60 7.26 -7.80
C ASP A 154 10.33 7.57 -6.32
N ASN A 155 9.70 8.72 -6.07
CA ASN A 155 9.15 9.02 -4.76
C ASN A 155 7.88 8.18 -4.55
N CYS A 156 7.59 7.81 -3.31
CA CYS A 156 6.33 7.18 -2.99
C CYS A 156 5.61 7.89 -1.84
N CYS A 157 4.32 7.66 -1.77
CA CYS A 157 3.43 8.16 -0.73
C CYS A 157 2.54 7.03 -0.22
N TRP A 158 2.12 7.14 1.03
CA TRP A 158 0.93 6.45 1.51
C TRP A 158 -0.29 7.29 1.18
N TYR A 159 -1.30 6.66 0.60
CA TYR A 159 -2.59 7.25 0.29
C TYR A 159 -3.68 6.54 1.11
N LEU A 160 -4.47 7.29 1.85
CA LEU A 160 -5.67 6.77 2.51
C LEU A 160 -6.88 7.01 1.62
N PHE A 161 -7.50 5.95 1.18
CA PHE A 161 -8.78 5.98 0.47
C PHE A 161 -9.92 5.52 1.37
N ASN A 162 -11.07 6.18 1.26
CA ASN A 162 -12.28 5.79 1.97
C ASN A 162 -13.50 6.18 1.12
N PHE A 163 -14.35 5.22 0.81
CA PHE A 163 -15.53 5.43 -0.02
C PHE A 163 -16.53 6.44 0.59
N ASN A 164 -16.53 6.57 1.92
CA ASN A 164 -17.38 7.52 2.65
C ASN A 164 -16.69 8.89 2.86
N ASN A 165 -15.60 9.18 2.14
CA ASN A 165 -14.91 10.45 2.29
C ASN A 165 -15.75 11.61 1.75
N THR A 166 -15.86 12.66 2.56
CA THR A 166 -16.56 13.91 2.21
C THR A 166 -15.66 15.15 2.27
N ARG A 167 -14.35 14.97 2.50
CA ARG A 167 -13.40 16.06 2.71
C ARG A 167 -12.25 15.99 1.71
N PRO A 168 -11.64 17.13 1.36
CA PRO A 168 -10.39 17.13 0.59
C PRO A 168 -9.29 16.36 1.30
N ALA A 169 -8.38 15.77 0.52
CA ALA A 169 -7.22 15.08 1.07
C ALA A 169 -6.29 16.04 1.82
N THR A 170 -5.82 15.62 2.99
CA THR A 170 -4.77 16.32 3.72
C THR A 170 -3.42 15.75 3.34
N PHE A 171 -2.49 16.61 2.89
CA PHE A 171 -1.12 16.21 2.57
C PHE A 171 -0.19 16.43 3.77
N TYR A 172 0.58 15.40 4.11
CA TYR A 172 1.64 15.45 5.12
C TYR A 172 3.00 15.30 4.45
N GLY A 173 3.80 16.35 4.50
CA GLY A 173 5.15 16.33 3.97
C GLY A 173 6.08 15.38 4.73
N ARG A 174 7.22 15.07 4.11
CA ARG A 174 8.27 14.25 4.73
C ARG A 174 8.84 14.99 5.96
N LYS A 175 8.98 14.26 7.06
CA LYS A 175 9.69 14.73 8.26
C LYS A 175 11.17 14.44 8.15
#